data_2510c829c97b8495c1da52a78c0ec20a
#
_entry.id   2510c829c97b8495c1da52a78c0ec20a
#
_cell.length_a   1.000
_cell.length_b   1.000
_cell.length_c   1.000
_cell.angle_alpha   90.00
_cell.angle_beta   90.00
_cell.angle_gamma   90.00
#
_symmetry.space_group_name_H-M   'P 1'
#
loop_
_entity.id
_entity.type
_entity.pdbx_description
1 polymer ?
#
loop_
_entity_poly.entity_id
_entity_poly.type
_entity_poly.pdbx_seq_one_letter_code
_entity_poly.pdbx_strand_id
1 'polypeptide(L)'
;MENPIMTITMADGGRIVCELYPEKAPQSVRNMIALANKGFYDGLIFHRVISGFMIQGGCPKGTGTGGPGYCIKGEFKLNGVKNNLSHKRGVVSMARAQSPNSAGSQFFIMHEDGEFLDGQYAAFGKVLEGMDVVDKIAATKTCLLYTSPSPRDRPKSR
;
A
#
# COMPACT_ATOMS: atom_id res chain seq x y z
N MET A 1 4.07 21.59 5.62
CA MET A 1 3.03 20.64 5.85
C MET A 1 3.58 19.27 6.02
N GLU A 2 3.17 18.60 7.06
CA GLU A 2 3.66 17.26 7.31
C GLU A 2 2.93 16.25 6.46
N ASN A 3 3.64 15.23 6.06
CA ASN A 3 3.02 14.15 5.31
C ASN A 3 2.17 13.27 6.23
N PRO A 4 1.07 12.73 5.72
CA PRO A 4 0.24 11.81 6.50
C PRO A 4 1.01 10.55 6.87
N ILE A 5 0.68 10.00 8.03
CA ILE A 5 1.26 8.73 8.50
C ILE A 5 0.14 7.70 8.56
N MET A 6 0.38 6.54 7.99
CA MET A 6 -0.57 5.43 8.03
C MET A 6 0.05 4.28 8.80
N THR A 7 -0.69 3.69 9.73
CA THR A 7 -0.23 2.54 10.50
C THR A 7 -1.07 1.31 10.18
N ILE A 8 -0.41 0.23 9.82
CA ILE A 8 -1.06 -1.06 9.60
C ILE A 8 -0.75 -1.93 10.82
N THR A 9 -1.79 -2.35 11.53
CA THR A 9 -1.65 -3.19 12.71
C THR A 9 -2.04 -4.62 12.35
N MET A 10 -1.10 -5.54 12.52
CA MET A 10 -1.34 -6.95 12.22
C MET A 10 -2.09 -7.62 13.36
N ALA A 11 -2.70 -8.76 13.08
CA ALA A 11 -3.47 -9.50 14.07
C ALA A 11 -2.63 -9.89 15.28
N ASP A 12 -1.33 -10.11 15.10
CA ASP A 12 -0.44 -10.47 16.20
C ASP A 12 0.13 -9.27 16.94
N GLY A 13 -0.31 -8.06 16.59
CA GLY A 13 0.15 -6.85 17.23
C GLY A 13 1.31 -6.15 16.53
N GLY A 14 1.88 -6.76 15.51
CA GLY A 14 2.95 -6.12 14.74
C GLY A 14 2.43 -4.89 14.01
N ARG A 15 3.28 -3.87 13.87
CA ARG A 15 2.87 -2.61 13.28
C ARG A 15 3.81 -2.19 12.17
N ILE A 16 3.23 -1.71 11.09
CA ILE A 16 3.97 -1.14 9.96
C ILE A 16 3.54 0.32 9.86
N VAL A 17 4.48 1.23 10.06
CA VAL A 17 4.20 2.66 10.03
C VAL A 17 4.73 3.22 8.72
N CYS A 18 3.87 3.86 7.96
CA CYS A 18 4.20 4.36 6.63
C CYS A 18 3.98 5.86 6.54
N GLU A 19 4.92 6.54 5.89
CA GLU A 19 4.73 7.94 5.52
C GLU A 19 4.19 7.99 4.10
N LEU A 20 3.16 8.79 3.88
CA LEU A 20 2.53 8.91 2.56
C LEU A 20 2.95 10.24 1.92
N TYR A 21 3.12 10.22 0.60
CA TYR A 21 3.66 11.37 -0.13
C TYR A 21 2.61 11.97 -1.09
N PRO A 22 1.75 12.87 -0.59
CA PRO A 22 0.71 13.47 -1.46
C PRO A 22 1.30 14.25 -2.63
N GLU A 23 2.53 14.75 -2.49
CA GLU A 23 3.17 15.48 -3.58
C GLU A 23 3.53 14.56 -4.75
N LYS A 24 3.70 13.27 -4.51
CA LYS A 24 4.03 12.31 -5.56
C LYS A 24 2.80 11.71 -6.19
N ALA A 25 1.79 11.40 -5.38
CA ALA A 25 0.58 10.73 -5.82
C ALA A 25 -0.61 11.22 -5.00
N PRO A 26 -1.08 12.44 -5.27
CA PRO A 26 -2.10 13.07 -4.41
C PRO A 26 -3.40 12.29 -4.34
N GLN A 27 -3.86 11.75 -5.46
CA GLN A 27 -5.11 11.02 -5.46
C GLN A 27 -4.97 9.66 -4.79
N SER A 28 -3.85 8.99 -5.00
CA SER A 28 -3.59 7.70 -4.36
C SER A 28 -3.54 7.85 -2.85
N VAL A 29 -2.86 8.88 -2.35
CA VAL A 29 -2.79 9.13 -0.91
C VAL A 29 -4.16 9.47 -0.36
N ARG A 30 -4.91 10.34 -1.02
CA ARG A 30 -6.23 10.73 -0.59
C ARG A 30 -7.17 9.54 -0.53
N ASN A 31 -7.10 8.67 -1.54
CA ASN A 31 -7.89 7.47 -1.61
C ASN A 31 -7.56 6.50 -0.46
N MET A 32 -6.28 6.30 -0.21
CA MET A 32 -5.83 5.43 0.87
C MET A 32 -6.32 5.92 2.22
N ILE A 33 -6.20 7.23 2.48
CA ILE A 33 -6.67 7.83 3.72
C ILE A 33 -8.17 7.65 3.88
N ALA A 34 -8.93 7.91 2.81
CA ALA A 34 -10.38 7.79 2.86
C ALA A 34 -10.82 6.37 3.18
N LEU A 35 -10.19 5.38 2.54
CA LEU A 35 -10.53 3.98 2.78
C LEU A 35 -10.14 3.55 4.18
N ALA A 36 -8.98 3.97 4.67
CA ALA A 36 -8.54 3.65 6.01
C ALA A 36 -9.50 4.25 7.05
N ASN A 37 -9.95 5.47 6.81
CA ASN A 37 -10.88 6.14 7.73
C ASN A 37 -12.24 5.45 7.79
N LYS A 38 -12.63 4.80 6.71
CA LYS A 38 -13.90 4.06 6.68
C LYS A 38 -13.81 2.67 7.28
N GLY A 39 -12.61 2.24 7.68
CA GLY A 39 -12.41 0.89 8.16
C GLY A 39 -12.41 -0.15 7.05
N PHE A 40 -12.22 0.28 5.82
CA PHE A 40 -12.28 -0.63 4.66
C PHE A 40 -11.28 -1.78 4.78
N TYR A 41 -10.11 -1.49 5.33
CA TYR A 41 -9.03 -2.47 5.41
C TYR A 41 -9.11 -3.39 6.62
N ASP A 42 -10.06 -3.16 7.52
CA ASP A 42 -10.18 -3.98 8.73
C ASP A 42 -10.47 -5.44 8.35
N GLY A 43 -9.69 -6.35 8.92
CA GLY A 43 -9.89 -7.78 8.70
C GLY A 43 -9.37 -8.31 7.39
N LEU A 44 -8.75 -7.47 6.56
CA LEU A 44 -8.20 -7.94 5.29
C LEU A 44 -6.86 -8.64 5.50
N ILE A 45 -6.36 -9.28 4.46
CA ILE A 45 -5.12 -10.05 4.53
C ILE A 45 -4.13 -9.55 3.48
N PHE A 46 -2.87 -9.89 3.67
CA PHE A 46 -1.88 -9.79 2.59
C PHE A 46 -2.03 -11.07 1.77
N HIS A 47 -2.81 -10.98 0.71
CA HIS A 47 -3.23 -12.15 -0.07
C HIS A 47 -2.18 -12.63 -1.07
N ARG A 48 -1.17 -11.81 -1.35
CA ARG A 48 -0.11 -12.18 -2.27
C ARG A 48 1.23 -11.79 -1.66
N VAL A 49 2.05 -12.79 -1.39
CA VAL A 49 3.34 -12.59 -0.74
C VAL A 49 4.41 -13.25 -1.58
N ILE A 50 5.37 -12.45 -2.06
CA ILE A 50 6.50 -12.97 -2.83
C ILE A 50 7.78 -12.51 -2.17
N SER A 51 8.45 -13.44 -1.50
CA SER A 51 9.71 -13.15 -0.82
C SER A 51 10.73 -12.63 -1.85
N GLY A 52 11.46 -11.61 -1.48
CA GLY A 52 12.43 -10.99 -2.37
C GLY A 52 11.81 -10.00 -3.34
N PHE A 53 10.50 -9.79 -3.29
CA PHE A 53 9.82 -8.87 -4.17
C PHE A 53 8.88 -7.94 -3.39
N MET A 54 7.69 -8.42 -3.00
CA MET A 54 6.72 -7.54 -2.34
C MET A 54 5.69 -8.35 -1.55
N ILE A 55 4.94 -7.64 -0.70
CA ILE A 55 3.73 -8.18 -0.08
C ILE A 55 2.57 -7.28 -0.53
N GLN A 56 1.45 -7.89 -0.90
CA GLN A 56 0.31 -7.18 -1.45
C GLN A 56 -0.96 -7.50 -0.67
N GLY A 57 -1.74 -6.47 -0.39
CA GLY A 57 -2.99 -6.61 0.35
C GLY A 57 -4.01 -5.58 -0.07
N GLY A 58 -5.09 -5.47 0.70
CA GLY A 58 -6.14 -4.48 0.45
C GLY A 58 -7.26 -4.97 -0.43
N CYS A 59 -7.32 -6.26 -0.74
CA CYS A 59 -8.43 -6.80 -1.51
C CYS A 59 -9.54 -7.27 -0.57
N PRO A 60 -10.75 -6.72 -0.67
CA PRO A 60 -11.84 -7.12 0.24
C PRO A 60 -12.25 -8.58 0.10
N LYS A 61 -11.97 -9.18 -1.03
CA LYS A 61 -12.26 -10.61 -1.25
C LYS A 61 -11.09 -11.51 -0.90
N GLY A 62 -9.92 -10.95 -0.65
CA GLY A 62 -8.73 -11.73 -0.35
C GLY A 62 -8.20 -12.54 -1.52
N THR A 63 -8.63 -12.25 -2.74
CA THR A 63 -8.29 -13.04 -3.92
C THR A 63 -7.50 -12.25 -4.96
N GLY A 64 -7.42 -10.94 -4.79
CA GLY A 64 -6.78 -10.06 -5.76
C GLY A 64 -7.74 -9.50 -6.80
N THR A 65 -9.01 -9.89 -6.75
CA THR A 65 -10.01 -9.46 -7.74
C THR A 65 -10.97 -8.41 -7.22
N GLY A 66 -10.92 -8.10 -5.92
CA GLY A 66 -11.85 -7.15 -5.32
C GLY A 66 -11.29 -5.76 -5.20
N GLY A 67 -12.18 -4.81 -4.96
CA GLY A 67 -11.80 -3.42 -4.79
C GLY A 67 -12.91 -2.64 -4.12
N PRO A 68 -12.80 -1.32 -4.05
CA PRO A 68 -13.75 -0.49 -3.31
C PRO A 68 -14.99 -0.13 -4.14
N GLY A 69 -15.12 -0.62 -5.34
CA GLY A 69 -16.25 -0.32 -6.21
C GLY A 69 -15.98 0.82 -7.19
N TYR A 70 -14.76 1.29 -7.24
CA TYR A 70 -14.35 2.35 -8.17
C TYR A 70 -12.86 2.21 -8.46
N CYS A 71 -12.38 2.93 -9.46
CA CYS A 71 -10.97 2.97 -9.80
C CYS A 71 -10.49 4.41 -9.80
N ILE A 72 -9.18 4.59 -9.60
CA ILE A 72 -8.56 5.91 -9.65
C ILE A 72 -7.52 5.95 -10.75
N LYS A 73 -7.19 7.16 -11.19
CA LYS A 73 -6.16 7.37 -12.19
C LYS A 73 -4.81 6.91 -11.66
N GLY A 74 -4.06 6.21 -12.47
CA GLY A 74 -2.71 5.80 -12.11
C GLY A 74 -1.75 6.98 -12.13
N GLU A 75 -1.12 7.26 -11.01
CA GLU A 75 -0.25 8.42 -10.86
C GLU A 75 1.21 8.00 -11.03
N PHE A 76 1.59 7.74 -12.28
CA PHE A 76 2.93 7.31 -12.62
C PHE A 76 3.30 7.83 -14.01
N LYS A 77 4.59 7.81 -14.31
CA LYS A 77 5.15 8.46 -15.49
C LYS A 77 4.51 7.99 -16.79
N LEU A 78 4.33 6.70 -16.96
CA LEU A 78 3.77 6.13 -18.18
C LEU A 78 2.34 6.63 -18.42
N ASN A 79 1.67 7.08 -17.40
CA ASN A 79 0.31 7.59 -17.46
C ASN A 79 0.27 9.13 -17.38
N GLY A 80 1.40 9.77 -17.63
CA GLY A 80 1.48 11.23 -17.74
C GLY A 80 1.60 11.99 -16.43
N VAL A 81 1.88 11.31 -15.33
CA VAL A 81 2.01 11.96 -14.02
C VAL A 81 3.48 11.94 -13.59
N LYS A 82 3.97 13.09 -13.16
CA LYS A 82 5.33 13.17 -12.64
C LYS A 82 5.40 12.52 -11.27
N ASN A 83 5.77 11.28 -11.23
CA ASN A 83 6.00 10.58 -9.96
C ASN A 83 7.35 9.87 -10.08
N ASN A 84 8.35 10.45 -9.44
CA ASN A 84 9.72 9.92 -9.53
C ASN A 84 10.12 9.09 -8.31
N LEU A 85 9.17 8.67 -7.51
CA LEU A 85 9.46 7.81 -6.35
C LEU A 85 9.82 6.42 -6.86
N SER A 86 11.05 5.99 -6.58
CA SER A 86 11.54 4.70 -7.03
C SER A 86 11.06 3.59 -6.12
N HIS A 87 10.80 2.42 -6.69
CA HIS A 87 10.33 1.26 -5.93
C HIS A 87 11.51 0.57 -5.23
N LYS A 88 11.98 1.20 -4.15
CA LYS A 88 13.03 0.67 -3.29
C LYS A 88 12.41 -0.11 -2.15
N ARG A 89 13.23 -0.87 -1.42
CA ARG A 89 12.76 -1.59 -0.25
C ARG A 89 11.98 -0.67 0.68
N GLY A 90 10.78 -1.08 1.07
CA GLY A 90 9.91 -0.32 1.96
C GLY A 90 8.96 0.65 1.29
N VAL A 91 9.07 0.83 -0.02
CA VAL A 91 8.16 1.74 -0.74
C VAL A 91 6.78 1.09 -0.86
N VAL A 92 5.74 1.91 -0.66
CA VAL A 92 4.34 1.48 -0.76
C VAL A 92 3.78 2.01 -2.07
N SER A 93 3.14 1.14 -2.84
CA SER A 93 2.67 1.48 -4.17
C SER A 93 1.29 0.88 -4.41
N MET A 94 0.54 1.47 -5.34
CA MET A 94 -0.79 0.95 -5.67
C MET A 94 -0.68 -0.22 -6.63
N ALA A 95 -1.35 -1.30 -6.30
CA ALA A 95 -1.53 -2.41 -7.22
C ALA A 95 -2.65 -2.05 -8.21
N ARG A 96 -2.59 -2.62 -9.38
CA ARG A 96 -3.59 -2.38 -10.42
C ARG A 96 -3.68 -3.57 -11.37
N ALA A 97 -4.75 -3.61 -12.13
CA ALA A 97 -4.87 -4.56 -13.22
C ALA A 97 -4.09 -4.02 -14.43
N GLN A 98 -4.33 -4.56 -15.59
CA GLN A 98 -3.58 -4.18 -16.78
C GLN A 98 -3.81 -2.72 -17.17
N SER A 99 -5.03 -2.24 -17.03
CA SER A 99 -5.34 -0.84 -17.34
C SER A 99 -4.61 0.11 -16.40
N PRO A 100 -3.99 1.18 -16.91
CA PRO A 100 -3.31 2.15 -16.05
C PRO A 100 -4.22 2.82 -15.02
N ASN A 101 -5.51 2.86 -15.28
CA ASN A 101 -6.46 3.54 -14.40
C ASN A 101 -7.35 2.55 -13.67
N SER A 102 -6.80 1.40 -13.28
CA SER A 102 -7.57 0.34 -12.63
C SER A 102 -7.25 0.16 -11.15
N ALA A 103 -6.45 1.02 -10.56
CA ALA A 103 -6.15 0.94 -9.13
C ALA A 103 -7.40 1.28 -8.32
N GLY A 104 -7.54 0.64 -7.18
CA GLY A 104 -8.66 0.89 -6.27
C GLY A 104 -8.23 0.88 -4.83
N SER A 105 -8.18 -0.30 -4.21
CA SER A 105 -7.81 -0.40 -2.80
C SER A 105 -6.56 -1.25 -2.57
N GLN A 106 -6.17 -2.06 -3.53
CA GLN A 106 -5.03 -2.94 -3.31
C GLN A 106 -3.72 -2.18 -3.41
N PHE A 107 -2.80 -2.52 -2.54
CA PHE A 107 -1.48 -1.89 -2.50
C PHE A 107 -0.44 -2.96 -2.20
N PHE A 108 0.82 -2.63 -2.46
CA PHE A 108 1.91 -3.54 -2.10
C PHE A 108 3.05 -2.75 -1.46
N ILE A 109 3.81 -3.45 -0.64
CA ILE A 109 4.98 -2.91 0.04
C ILE A 109 6.19 -3.68 -0.47
N MET A 110 7.21 -2.97 -0.93
CA MET A 110 8.39 -3.62 -1.48
C MET A 110 9.19 -4.30 -0.38
N HIS A 111 9.43 -5.59 -0.54
CA HIS A 111 10.31 -6.34 0.35
C HIS A 111 11.78 -6.09 -0.03
N GLU A 112 12.05 -6.04 -1.34
CA GLU A 112 13.36 -5.68 -1.88
C GLU A 112 13.17 -4.67 -3.00
N ASP A 113 14.27 -4.09 -3.48
CA ASP A 113 14.21 -3.12 -4.55
C ASP A 113 13.59 -3.72 -5.81
N GLY A 114 12.70 -2.96 -6.46
CA GLY A 114 12.06 -3.39 -7.68
C GLY A 114 11.95 -2.24 -8.65
N GLU A 115 13.08 -1.69 -9.07
CA GLU A 115 13.10 -0.50 -9.91
C GLU A 115 12.46 -0.71 -11.27
N PHE A 116 12.29 -1.96 -11.70
CA PHE A 116 11.61 -2.24 -12.96
C PHE A 116 10.14 -1.81 -12.93
N LEU A 117 9.59 -1.51 -11.75
CA LEU A 117 8.23 -1.02 -11.61
C LEU A 117 8.13 0.50 -11.73
N ASP A 118 9.27 1.18 -11.69
CA ASP A 118 9.27 2.65 -11.72
C ASP A 118 8.63 3.16 -13.00
N GLY A 119 7.81 4.19 -12.86
CA GLY A 119 7.12 4.80 -13.99
C GLY A 119 5.89 4.04 -14.45
N GLN A 120 5.59 2.88 -13.87
CA GLN A 120 4.48 2.04 -14.29
C GLN A 120 3.47 1.78 -13.18
N TYR A 121 3.82 2.11 -11.94
CA TYR A 121 2.95 1.95 -10.78
C TYR A 121 3.03 3.19 -9.90
N ALA A 122 1.93 3.50 -9.23
CA ALA A 122 1.81 4.71 -8.43
C ALA A 122 2.38 4.50 -7.04
N ALA A 123 3.68 4.69 -6.89
CA ALA A 123 4.32 4.68 -5.58
C ALA A 123 3.87 5.92 -4.82
N PHE A 124 3.42 5.74 -3.57
CA PHE A 124 2.84 6.86 -2.83
C PHE A 124 3.28 6.96 -1.38
N GLY A 125 4.14 6.07 -0.92
CA GLY A 125 4.60 6.12 0.46
C GLY A 125 5.82 5.26 0.71
N LYS A 126 6.25 5.25 1.97
CA LYS A 126 7.41 4.47 2.38
C LYS A 126 7.26 4.06 3.83
N VAL A 127 7.70 2.86 4.16
CA VAL A 127 7.70 2.37 5.54
C VAL A 127 8.78 3.11 6.33
N LEU A 128 8.36 3.70 7.46
CA LEU A 128 9.27 4.34 8.40
C LEU A 128 9.70 3.38 9.50
N GLU A 129 8.77 2.56 9.97
CA GLU A 129 9.02 1.60 11.04
C GLU A 129 8.26 0.34 10.72
N GLY A 130 8.80 -0.80 11.14
CA GLY A 130 8.10 -2.07 10.94
C GLY A 130 8.55 -2.86 9.74
N MET A 131 9.72 -2.56 9.17
CA MET A 131 10.24 -3.40 8.08
C MET A 131 10.49 -4.81 8.54
N ASP A 132 10.78 -5.01 9.82
CA ASP A 132 10.90 -6.36 10.37
C ASP A 132 9.57 -7.12 10.29
N VAL A 133 8.45 -6.41 10.42
CA VAL A 133 7.12 -7.00 10.25
C VAL A 133 6.91 -7.38 8.78
N VAL A 134 7.30 -6.51 7.86
CA VAL A 134 7.22 -6.80 6.42
C VAL A 134 8.07 -8.03 6.10
N ASP A 135 9.29 -8.09 6.64
CA ASP A 135 10.18 -9.23 6.42
C ASP A 135 9.57 -10.53 6.94
N LYS A 136 8.92 -10.46 8.09
CA LYS A 136 8.27 -11.62 8.67
C LYS A 136 7.11 -12.11 7.80
N ILE A 137 6.31 -11.18 7.30
CA ILE A 137 5.22 -11.53 6.39
C ILE A 137 5.79 -12.14 5.11
N ALA A 138 6.84 -11.55 4.57
CA ALA A 138 7.45 -12.02 3.33
C ALA A 138 8.08 -13.40 3.48
N ALA A 139 8.39 -13.81 4.70
CA ALA A 139 8.99 -15.13 4.95
C ALA A 139 7.95 -16.23 5.07
N THR A 140 6.66 -15.89 5.09
CA THR A 140 5.60 -16.89 5.19
C THR A 140 5.15 -17.30 3.80
N LYS A 141 4.63 -18.52 3.68
CA LYS A 141 4.08 -19.00 2.43
C LYS A 141 2.59 -18.73 2.32
N THR A 142 1.96 -18.46 3.44
CA THR A 142 0.53 -18.19 3.48
C THR A 142 0.30 -16.74 3.88
N CYS A 143 -0.85 -16.24 3.47
CA CYS A 143 -1.21 -14.86 3.79
C CYS A 143 -1.47 -14.73 5.28
N LEU A 144 -1.01 -13.63 5.85
CA LEU A 144 -1.29 -13.32 7.25
C LEU A 144 -2.44 -12.35 7.33
N LEU A 145 -3.35 -12.64 8.26
CA LEU A 145 -4.46 -11.73 8.53
C LEU A 145 -3.93 -10.47 9.19
N TYR A 146 -4.41 -9.32 8.78
CA TYR A 146 -4.06 -8.07 9.43
C TYR A 146 -5.32 -7.23 9.62
N THR A 147 -5.27 -6.36 10.63
CA THR A 147 -6.31 -5.38 10.82
C THR A 147 -5.84 -4.10 10.16
N SER A 148 -6.76 -3.35 9.62
CA SER A 148 -6.38 -2.13 8.96
C SER A 148 -5.94 -1.09 9.95
N PRO A 149 -5.41 0.02 9.48
CA PRO A 149 -5.10 1.14 10.33
C PRO A 149 -6.37 1.59 11.03
N SER A 150 -6.31 1.67 12.34
CA SER A 150 -7.44 2.18 13.07
C SER A 150 -7.39 3.69 13.09
N PRO A 151 -8.52 4.34 13.35
CA PRO A 151 -8.55 5.78 13.44
C PRO A 151 -7.54 6.37 14.40
N ARG A 152 -7.22 5.66 15.43
CA ARG A 152 -6.24 6.15 16.38
C ARG A 152 -4.84 6.03 15.89
N ASP A 153 -4.60 5.07 15.03
CA ASP A 153 -3.26 4.80 14.55
C ASP A 153 -2.93 5.60 13.33
N ARG A 154 -3.93 6.34 12.78
CA ARG A 154 -3.62 7.05 11.67
C ARG A 154 -3.18 8.29 11.99
N PRO A 155 -2.66 8.83 11.12
CA PRO A 155 -2.05 10.03 11.30
C PRO A 155 -3.01 10.86 11.73
N LYS A 156 -2.75 11.18 12.63
CA LYS A 156 -3.47 12.01 13.05
C LYS A 156 -3.15 12.97 12.27
N SER A 157 -2.87 12.81 11.60
CA SER A 157 -2.69 13.45 10.92
C SER A 157 -2.92 13.63 10.43
N ARG A 158 -3.06 13.31 10.83
CA ARG A 158 -3.30 13.19 10.62
C ARG A 158 -3.40 13.67 10.62
#